data_5f79911807a1dd1b1563c7b0286dc3aa
#
_entry.id   5f79911807a1dd1b1563c7b0286dc3aa
#
_cell.length_a   1.000
_cell.length_b   1.000
_cell.length_c   1.000
_cell.angle_alpha   90.00
_cell.angle_beta   90.00
_cell.angle_gamma   90.00
#
_symmetry.space_group_name_H-M   'P 1'
#
loop_
_entity.id
_entity.type
_entity.pdbx_description
1 polymer ?
#
loop_
_entity_poly.entity_id
_entity_poly.type
_entity_poly.pdbx_seq_one_letter_code
_entity_poly.pdbx_strand_id
1 'polypeptide(L)'
;MKLPIYLDYASTTPADPRVVTKMQECLSLEGNYGNPASRSHEFGWKAEKAVEEARENVASLVNCDHREIIWTSGATESDNLAIKGAARFYRKKGNHIITSKIEHKAVLDSCRQLEREGFEVTYLDPDSSGIITSKELLT
;
A
#
# COMPACT_ATOMS: atom_id res chain seq x y z
N MET A 1 4.88 5.70 -37.15
CA MET A 1 4.74 4.29 -36.60
C MET A 1 3.54 4.29 -35.65
N LYS A 2 2.52 3.46 -35.90
CA LYS A 2 1.41 3.32 -34.95
C LYS A 2 1.93 2.46 -33.78
N LEU A 3 1.97 3.03 -32.56
CA LEU A 3 2.29 2.26 -31.36
C LEU A 3 1.15 1.25 -31.09
N PRO A 4 1.46 0.06 -30.58
CA PRO A 4 0.43 -0.87 -30.13
C PRO A 4 -0.39 -0.23 -29.00
N ILE A 5 -1.68 -0.59 -28.93
CA ILE A 5 -2.54 -0.16 -27.83
C ILE A 5 -2.18 -0.99 -26.59
N TYR A 6 -1.82 -0.30 -25.48
CA TYR A 6 -1.58 -0.95 -24.20
C TYR A 6 -2.86 -0.95 -23.38
N LEU A 7 -3.32 -2.15 -22.98
CA LEU A 7 -4.60 -2.34 -22.28
C LEU A 7 -4.43 -2.91 -20.85
N ASP A 8 -3.22 -2.94 -20.33
CA ASP A 8 -2.92 -3.51 -19.01
C ASP A 8 -2.56 -2.43 -17.95
N TYR A 9 -3.30 -1.32 -17.96
CA TYR A 9 -3.10 -0.22 -17.03
C TYR A 9 -3.39 -0.58 -15.56
N ALA A 10 -4.14 -1.66 -15.32
CA ALA A 10 -4.34 -2.17 -13.96
C ALA A 10 -3.05 -2.79 -13.38
N SER A 11 -2.16 -3.28 -14.22
CA SER A 11 -0.86 -3.84 -13.81
C SER A 11 0.17 -2.75 -13.57
N THR A 12 0.38 -1.87 -14.55
CA THR A 12 1.35 -0.77 -14.47
C THR A 12 1.02 0.34 -15.46
N THR A 13 1.45 1.54 -15.15
CA THR A 13 1.28 2.73 -15.98
C THR A 13 2.60 3.49 -16.13
N PRO A 14 2.79 4.28 -17.22
CA PRO A 14 3.90 5.22 -17.29
C PRO A 14 3.84 6.22 -16.13
N ALA A 15 4.99 6.52 -15.53
CA ALA A 15 5.05 7.55 -14.50
C ALA A 15 4.80 8.95 -15.13
N ASP A 16 4.12 9.82 -14.39
CA ASP A 16 3.97 11.22 -14.77
C ASP A 16 5.37 11.87 -14.92
N PRO A 17 5.63 12.67 -15.98
CA PRO A 17 6.93 13.29 -16.19
C PRO A 17 7.44 14.11 -14.98
N ARG A 18 6.55 14.74 -14.22
CA ARG A 18 6.90 15.47 -13.00
C ARG A 18 7.42 14.54 -11.91
N VAL A 19 6.83 13.33 -11.79
CA VAL A 19 7.30 12.29 -10.88
C VAL A 19 8.66 11.77 -11.29
N VAL A 20 8.86 11.51 -12.59
CA VAL A 20 10.17 11.08 -13.14
C VAL A 20 11.26 12.11 -12.80
N THR A 21 10.97 13.41 -12.99
CA THR A 21 11.91 14.50 -12.64
C THR A 21 12.26 14.47 -11.15
N LYS A 22 11.28 14.33 -10.27
CA LYS A 22 11.52 14.23 -8.83
C LYS A 22 12.33 13.00 -8.42
N MET A 23 12.08 11.86 -9.05
CA MET A 23 12.89 10.66 -8.83
C MET A 23 14.36 10.87 -9.25
N GLN A 24 14.58 11.52 -10.40
CA GLN A 24 15.94 11.85 -10.89
C GLN A 24 16.69 12.77 -9.93
N GLU A 25 16.02 13.77 -9.35
CA GLU A 25 16.59 14.65 -8.31
C GLU A 25 17.12 13.85 -7.10
N CYS A 26 16.48 12.72 -6.75
CA CYS A 26 16.91 11.88 -5.64
C CYS A 26 18.02 10.87 -6.01
N LEU A 27 18.36 10.73 -7.29
CA LEU A 27 19.32 9.73 -7.77
C LEU A 27 20.65 10.35 -8.24
N SER A 28 20.71 11.67 -8.41
CA SER A 28 21.91 12.36 -8.92
C SER A 28 22.84 12.81 -7.80
N LEU A 29 24.12 13.03 -8.16
CA LEU A 29 25.14 13.49 -7.22
C LEU A 29 24.84 14.91 -6.70
N GLU A 30 24.27 15.77 -7.51
CA GLU A 30 23.84 17.12 -7.17
C GLU A 30 22.49 17.15 -6.45
N GLY A 31 21.84 16.01 -6.33
CA GLY A 31 20.50 15.87 -5.80
C GLY A 31 20.45 15.39 -4.36
N ASN A 32 19.30 14.80 -3.99
CA ASN A 32 18.99 14.44 -2.61
C ASN A 32 19.13 12.92 -2.39
N TYR A 33 20.32 12.36 -2.62
CA TYR A 33 20.62 10.93 -2.59
C TYR A 33 20.94 10.38 -1.18
N GLY A 34 20.94 11.22 -0.17
CA GLY A 34 21.32 10.84 1.19
C GLY A 34 20.38 9.80 1.82
N ASN A 35 20.90 9.07 2.80
CA ASN A 35 20.07 8.16 3.59
C ASN A 35 19.29 8.97 4.65
N PRO A 36 17.94 8.98 4.63
CA PRO A 36 17.13 9.75 5.58
C PRO A 36 17.29 9.27 7.04
N ALA A 37 17.79 8.07 7.28
CA ALA A 37 18.09 7.58 8.63
C ALA A 37 19.43 8.10 9.18
N SER A 38 20.27 8.73 8.37
CA SER A 38 21.57 9.27 8.79
C SER A 38 21.43 10.65 9.38
N ARG A 39 21.41 10.73 10.71
CA ARG A 39 21.18 12.00 11.46
C ARG A 39 22.45 12.78 11.77
N SER A 40 23.63 12.32 11.36
CA SER A 40 24.93 12.89 11.73
C SER A 40 25.50 13.88 10.70
N HIS A 41 24.85 14.05 9.54
CA HIS A 41 25.35 14.90 8.46
C HIS A 41 24.24 15.46 7.57
N GLU A 42 24.59 16.53 6.87
CA GLU A 42 23.67 17.34 6.05
C GLU A 42 22.94 16.53 4.96
N PHE A 43 23.58 15.57 4.32
CA PHE A 43 22.95 14.74 3.27
C PHE A 43 21.77 13.93 3.84
N GLY A 44 21.93 13.38 5.05
CA GLY A 44 20.85 12.66 5.72
C GLY A 44 19.70 13.59 6.10
N TRP A 45 19.99 14.77 6.64
CA TRP A 45 18.96 15.76 7.01
C TRP A 45 18.15 16.25 5.81
N LYS A 46 18.80 16.49 4.67
CA LYS A 46 18.12 16.87 3.41
C LYS A 46 17.19 15.75 2.94
N ALA A 47 17.65 14.51 3.00
CA ALA A 47 16.86 13.35 2.61
C ALA A 47 15.67 13.12 3.57
N GLU A 48 15.90 13.20 4.89
CA GLU A 48 14.84 13.12 5.90
C GLU A 48 13.77 14.19 5.67
N LYS A 49 14.18 15.44 5.45
CA LYS A 49 13.25 16.55 5.15
C LYS A 49 12.40 16.26 3.92
N ALA A 50 12.99 15.78 2.82
CA ALA A 50 12.25 15.46 1.59
C ALA A 50 11.23 14.31 1.80
N VAL A 51 11.59 13.31 2.60
CA VAL A 51 10.67 12.21 2.95
C VAL A 51 9.51 12.71 3.80
N GLU A 52 9.77 13.58 4.79
CA GLU A 52 8.70 14.13 5.65
C GLU A 52 7.78 15.09 4.89
N GLU A 53 8.31 15.95 4.03
CA GLU A 53 7.49 16.79 3.14
C GLU A 53 6.57 15.95 2.23
N ALA A 54 7.08 14.84 1.69
CA ALA A 54 6.28 13.93 0.89
C ALA A 54 5.19 13.25 1.74
N ARG A 55 5.51 12.86 2.98
CA ARG A 55 4.58 12.27 3.93
C ARG A 55 3.43 13.23 4.27
N GLU A 56 3.75 14.49 4.57
CA GLU A 56 2.77 15.55 4.84
C GLU A 56 1.84 15.79 3.64
N ASN A 57 2.39 15.79 2.41
CA ASN A 57 1.60 15.95 1.20
C ASN A 57 0.59 14.80 1.00
N VAL A 58 1.01 13.55 1.23
CA VAL A 58 0.11 12.39 1.14
C VAL A 58 -0.93 12.44 2.26
N ALA A 59 -0.53 12.74 3.48
CA ALA A 59 -1.44 12.86 4.62
C ALA A 59 -2.51 13.93 4.37
N SER A 60 -2.12 15.10 3.84
CA SER A 60 -3.04 16.17 3.46
C SER A 60 -4.04 15.72 2.38
N LEU A 61 -3.59 14.95 1.38
CA LEU A 61 -4.44 14.45 0.31
C LEU A 61 -5.55 13.52 0.82
N VAL A 62 -5.25 12.69 1.82
CA VAL A 62 -6.19 11.71 2.39
C VAL A 62 -6.82 12.20 3.71
N ASN A 63 -6.49 13.42 4.14
CA ASN A 63 -7.01 14.07 5.35
C ASN A 63 -6.74 13.25 6.63
N CYS A 64 -5.49 12.84 6.83
CA CYS A 64 -5.03 12.15 8.04
C CYS A 64 -3.80 12.83 8.68
N ASP A 65 -3.38 12.36 9.85
CA ASP A 65 -2.11 12.79 10.46
C ASP A 65 -0.94 12.19 9.68
N HIS A 66 0.15 12.95 9.47
CA HIS A 66 1.33 12.47 8.73
C HIS A 66 1.95 11.21 9.36
N ARG A 67 1.80 11.00 10.67
CA ARG A 67 2.27 9.81 11.39
C ARG A 67 1.49 8.53 11.05
N GLU A 68 0.31 8.66 10.43
CA GLU A 68 -0.49 7.53 9.95
C GLU A 68 -0.04 7.03 8.58
N ILE A 69 0.84 7.79 7.89
CA ILE A 69 1.41 7.39 6.60
C ILE A 69 2.64 6.49 6.82
N ILE A 70 2.56 5.27 6.34
CA ILE A 70 3.66 4.29 6.41
C ILE A 70 4.18 4.02 4.99
N TRP A 71 5.46 4.31 4.76
CA TRP A 71 6.12 3.96 3.50
C TRP A 71 6.47 2.47 3.47
N THR A 72 6.13 1.81 2.38
CA THR A 72 6.41 0.40 2.13
C THR A 72 7.07 0.22 0.77
N SER A 73 7.63 -0.96 0.51
CA SER A 73 8.23 -1.30 -0.78
C SER A 73 7.20 -1.56 -1.90
N GLY A 74 5.92 -1.64 -1.56
CA GLY A 74 4.86 -1.88 -2.52
C GLY A 74 3.59 -2.46 -1.90
N ALA A 75 2.57 -2.71 -2.73
CA ALA A 75 1.25 -3.14 -2.30
C ALA A 75 1.28 -4.42 -1.45
N THR A 76 2.08 -5.41 -1.83
CA THR A 76 2.17 -6.69 -1.09
C THR A 76 2.63 -6.48 0.37
N GLU A 77 3.60 -5.61 0.60
CA GLU A 77 4.04 -5.28 1.96
C GLU A 77 2.95 -4.50 2.70
N SER A 78 2.31 -3.53 2.04
CA SER A 78 1.21 -2.75 2.62
C SER A 78 0.04 -3.63 3.06
N ASP A 79 -0.40 -4.55 2.20
CA ASP A 79 -1.48 -5.50 2.50
C ASP A 79 -1.12 -6.39 3.70
N ASN A 80 0.09 -6.93 3.71
CA ASN A 80 0.55 -7.77 4.82
C ASN A 80 0.62 -6.99 6.14
N LEU A 81 1.16 -5.77 6.10
CA LEU A 81 1.27 -4.91 7.27
C LEU A 81 -0.11 -4.54 7.83
N ALA A 82 -1.02 -4.08 6.97
CA ALA A 82 -2.35 -3.65 7.37
C ALA A 82 -3.19 -4.83 7.88
N ILE A 83 -3.33 -5.89 7.08
CA ILE A 83 -4.22 -7.02 7.39
C ILE A 83 -3.71 -7.78 8.61
N LYS A 84 -2.46 -8.22 8.60
CA LYS A 84 -1.90 -9.00 9.72
C LYS A 84 -1.69 -8.15 10.97
N GLY A 85 -1.30 -6.89 10.81
CA GLY A 85 -1.14 -5.94 11.90
C GLY A 85 -2.47 -5.70 12.62
N ALA A 86 -3.51 -5.31 11.89
CA ALA A 86 -4.84 -5.08 12.45
C ALA A 86 -5.42 -6.34 13.09
N ALA A 87 -5.39 -7.48 12.39
CA ALA A 87 -5.94 -8.74 12.91
C ALA A 87 -5.29 -9.13 14.25
N ARG A 88 -3.96 -9.12 14.33
CA ARG A 88 -3.23 -9.49 15.55
C ARG A 88 -3.42 -8.49 16.69
N PHE A 89 -3.44 -7.19 16.38
CA PHE A 89 -3.65 -6.14 17.37
C PHE A 89 -5.04 -6.22 18.01
N TYR A 90 -6.07 -6.47 17.18
CA TYR A 90 -7.45 -6.54 17.64
C TYR A 90 -7.94 -7.96 18.01
N ARG A 91 -7.08 -8.97 18.01
CA ARG A 91 -7.44 -10.37 18.25
C ARG A 91 -8.31 -10.60 19.51
N LYS A 92 -8.08 -9.81 20.57
CA LYS A 92 -8.88 -9.88 21.81
C LYS A 92 -10.30 -9.33 21.65
N LYS A 93 -10.57 -8.53 20.61
CA LYS A 93 -11.89 -7.95 20.32
C LYS A 93 -12.69 -8.79 19.32
N GLY A 94 -12.01 -9.57 18.50
CA GLY A 94 -12.58 -10.44 17.50
C GLY A 94 -11.50 -11.11 16.67
N ASN A 95 -11.81 -12.28 16.13
CA ASN A 95 -10.90 -13.10 15.33
C ASN A 95 -11.48 -13.48 13.97
N HIS A 96 -12.56 -12.82 13.55
CA HIS A 96 -13.22 -13.06 12.26
C HIS A 96 -12.84 -11.97 11.25
N ILE A 97 -12.43 -12.39 10.07
CA ILE A 97 -12.05 -11.54 8.94
C ILE A 97 -12.98 -11.84 7.78
N ILE A 98 -13.48 -10.81 7.13
CA ILE A 98 -14.29 -10.94 5.94
C ILE A 98 -13.51 -10.36 4.75
N THR A 99 -13.40 -11.11 3.67
CA THR A 99 -12.73 -10.70 2.44
C THR A 99 -13.47 -11.22 1.21
N SER A 100 -13.05 -10.82 0.02
CA SER A 100 -13.61 -11.31 -1.24
C SER A 100 -12.70 -12.37 -1.88
N LYS A 101 -13.29 -13.32 -2.60
CA LYS A 101 -12.55 -14.34 -3.38
C LYS A 101 -11.79 -13.74 -4.57
N ILE A 102 -12.17 -12.57 -5.05
CA ILE A 102 -11.54 -11.89 -6.18
C ILE A 102 -10.44 -10.91 -5.79
N GLU A 103 -10.09 -10.86 -4.51
CA GLU A 103 -8.99 -10.02 -4.03
C GLU A 103 -7.64 -10.42 -4.64
N HIS A 104 -6.71 -9.47 -4.67
CA HIS A 104 -5.35 -9.74 -5.08
C HIS A 104 -4.71 -10.83 -4.20
N LYS A 105 -3.81 -11.62 -4.77
CA LYS A 105 -3.10 -12.72 -4.09
C LYS A 105 -2.46 -12.29 -2.76
N ALA A 106 -1.92 -11.07 -2.65
CA ALA A 106 -1.32 -10.57 -1.43
C ALA A 106 -2.32 -10.49 -0.26
N VAL A 107 -3.59 -10.12 -0.53
CA VAL A 107 -4.68 -10.12 0.45
C VAL A 107 -5.07 -11.54 0.82
N LEU A 108 -5.35 -12.39 -0.19
CA LEU A 108 -5.77 -13.78 0.03
C LEU A 108 -4.73 -14.60 0.80
N ASP A 109 -3.44 -14.47 0.46
CA ASP A 109 -2.37 -15.20 1.13
C ASP A 109 -2.17 -14.69 2.57
N SER A 110 -2.40 -13.39 2.83
CA SER A 110 -2.40 -12.83 4.20
C SER A 110 -3.55 -13.40 5.03
N CYS A 111 -4.76 -13.52 4.47
CA CYS A 111 -5.90 -14.14 5.13
C CYS A 111 -5.66 -15.63 5.40
N ARG A 112 -5.16 -16.38 4.43
CA ARG A 112 -4.79 -17.81 4.60
C ARG A 112 -3.73 -18.03 5.69
N GLN A 113 -2.79 -17.09 5.83
CA GLN A 113 -1.83 -17.17 6.93
C GLN A 113 -2.50 -16.95 8.28
N LEU A 114 -3.43 -16.02 8.37
CA LEU A 114 -4.19 -15.76 9.60
C LEU A 114 -5.12 -16.93 9.98
N GLU A 115 -5.71 -17.65 9.00
CA GLU A 115 -6.43 -18.91 9.25
C GLU A 115 -5.54 -19.94 9.95
N ARG A 116 -4.30 -20.11 9.50
CA ARG A 116 -3.33 -21.02 10.16
C ARG A 116 -2.97 -20.57 11.59
N GLU A 117 -3.12 -19.27 11.88
CA GLU A 117 -2.94 -18.69 13.21
C GLU A 117 -4.21 -18.76 14.07
N GLY A 118 -5.29 -19.35 13.56
CA GLY A 118 -6.56 -19.55 14.27
C GLY A 118 -7.56 -18.41 14.18
N PHE A 119 -7.44 -17.57 13.13
CA PHE A 119 -8.51 -16.65 12.76
C PHE A 119 -9.54 -17.36 11.89
N GLU A 120 -10.79 -16.94 12.01
CA GLU A 120 -11.87 -17.32 11.10
C GLU A 120 -11.88 -16.36 9.92
N VAL A 121 -11.98 -16.88 8.67
CA VAL A 121 -12.01 -16.05 7.47
C VAL A 121 -13.20 -16.42 6.61
N THR A 122 -14.05 -15.45 6.28
CA THR A 122 -15.13 -15.59 5.32
C THR A 122 -14.71 -14.98 3.98
N TYR A 123 -14.74 -15.79 2.94
CA TYR A 123 -14.47 -15.37 1.56
C TYR A 123 -15.77 -15.21 0.80
N LEU A 124 -16.18 -13.96 0.58
CA LEU A 124 -17.42 -13.64 -0.14
C LEU A 124 -17.28 -13.92 -1.65
N ASP A 125 -18.31 -14.48 -2.23
CA ASP A 125 -18.44 -14.66 -3.67
C ASP A 125 -19.00 -13.36 -4.29
N PRO A 126 -18.37 -12.82 -5.34
CA PRO A 126 -19.00 -11.74 -6.11
C PRO A 126 -20.15 -12.29 -6.96
N ASP A 127 -21.08 -11.42 -7.33
CA ASP A 127 -22.09 -11.74 -8.32
C ASP A 127 -21.50 -11.93 -9.74
N SER A 128 -22.33 -12.22 -10.73
CA SER A 128 -21.93 -12.38 -12.14
C SER A 128 -21.30 -11.12 -12.77
N SER A 129 -21.47 -9.96 -12.14
CA SER A 129 -20.87 -8.67 -12.54
C SER A 129 -19.59 -8.35 -11.80
N GLY A 130 -19.15 -9.21 -10.87
CA GLY A 130 -17.97 -9.00 -10.04
C GLY A 130 -18.20 -8.09 -8.82
N ILE A 131 -19.45 -7.85 -8.44
CA ILE A 131 -19.83 -6.94 -7.34
C ILE A 131 -20.15 -7.77 -6.09
N ILE A 132 -19.64 -7.32 -4.93
CA ILE A 132 -20.04 -7.79 -3.61
C ILE A 132 -21.14 -6.84 -3.09
N THR A 133 -22.30 -7.38 -2.78
CA THR A 133 -23.42 -6.59 -2.26
C THR A 133 -23.54 -6.74 -0.75
N SER A 134 -24.26 -5.83 -0.09
CA SER A 134 -24.54 -5.94 1.35
C SER A 134 -25.36 -7.19 1.70
N LYS A 135 -26.02 -7.80 0.73
CA LYS A 135 -26.82 -9.02 0.92
C LYS A 135 -25.92 -10.22 1.23
N GLU A 136 -24.75 -10.35 0.56
CA GLU A 136 -23.79 -11.41 0.83
C GLU A 136 -23.12 -11.29 2.22
N LEU A 137 -23.16 -10.09 2.82
CA LEU A 137 -22.64 -9.86 4.18
C LEU A 137 -23.63 -10.29 5.29
N LEU A 138 -24.90 -10.49 4.94
CA LEU A 138 -25.97 -10.79 5.91
C LEU A 138 -26.36 -12.27 5.93
N THR A 139 -25.72 -13.09 5.07
CA THR A 139 -25.89 -14.55 5.02
C THR A 139 -24.79 -15.26 5.77
#